data_ede8883044bf5756ef4a16d2d487c9fc
#
_entry.id   ede8883044bf5756ef4a16d2d487c9fc
#
_cell.length_a   1.000
_cell.length_b   1.000
_cell.length_c   1.000
_cell.angle_alpha   90.00
_cell.angle_beta   90.00
_cell.angle_gamma   90.00
#
_symmetry.space_group_name_H-M   'P 1'
#
loop_
_entity.id
_entity.type
_entity.pdbx_description
1 polymer ?
#
loop_
_entity_poly.entity_id
_entity_poly.type
_entity_poly.pdbx_seq_one_letter_code
_entity_poly.pdbx_strand_id
1 'polypeptide(L)'
;MSDEPRRLDRRDFLVRGGLLAGATTLAGAGGYVAARELARSEDDAQAAGSEAGKTDTRQFLLDPAYVNLTTFLLASHPRVVREAIERHRSGLDAGTALYLRQAEPMFEDEARDAAAEYLGTPAEQVALTDSTTMGLGLMYARLRLEPGDEVVTTEHDFYATHEPLRLREQLDGATVRRIRLYEEPENVSVDAIVAAVSGALRPRTRALAVTWVHSSSGVKLPLREIAAAVARANRGRNDRERILLCVDGVHGFGAEDASPVDLGVDVFSSGCHKWLFGPRGTGLVWAAPHAWDRLAPTIPTFDGSAYVAWIEGRAPTQTPAGPLNTPGGFHSFEHRWALKEAFEFHRDFGRDKVASRTHALAKRLKEGLASIRGVTVKTPMDESLSAGLVCCDVSRRPARELVERLREEHKVVASVTPYATEYLRFGPSIANQEADVDRALEAVASLVA
;
A
#
# COMPACT_ATOMS: atom_id res chain seq x y z
N MET A 1 -3.30 12.49 -62.14
CA MET A 1 -3.53 11.16 -61.52
C MET A 1 -3.13 11.32 -60.07
N SER A 2 -4.14 11.55 -59.21
CA SER A 2 -4.01 11.79 -57.78
C SER A 2 -4.15 10.42 -57.05
N ASP A 3 -3.10 10.00 -56.42
CA ASP A 3 -3.10 8.83 -55.55
C ASP A 3 -3.80 9.18 -54.21
N GLU A 4 -5.03 8.74 -54.04
CA GLU A 4 -5.72 8.77 -52.74
C GLU A 4 -5.18 7.63 -51.87
N PRO A 5 -4.83 7.88 -50.59
CA PRO A 5 -4.41 6.84 -49.68
C PRO A 5 -5.62 5.91 -49.38
N ARG A 6 -5.49 4.61 -49.64
CA ARG A 6 -6.46 3.59 -49.27
C ARG A 6 -6.75 3.68 -47.78
N ARG A 7 -7.99 4.03 -47.44
CA ARG A 7 -8.52 3.85 -46.07
C ARG A 7 -8.49 2.35 -45.75
N LEU A 8 -7.73 1.98 -44.74
CA LEU A 8 -7.76 0.64 -44.16
C LEU A 8 -9.20 0.37 -43.65
N ASP A 9 -9.81 -0.69 -44.15
CA ASP A 9 -11.15 -1.10 -43.73
C ASP A 9 -11.08 -1.55 -42.26
N ARG A 10 -12.00 -1.03 -41.42
CA ARG A 10 -12.16 -1.40 -40.02
C ARG A 10 -12.26 -2.93 -39.83
N ARG A 11 -12.83 -3.62 -40.82
CA ARG A 11 -13.00 -5.07 -40.81
C ARG A 11 -11.67 -5.82 -40.95
N ASP A 12 -10.73 -5.33 -41.75
CA ASP A 12 -9.40 -5.92 -41.93
C ASP A 12 -8.53 -5.78 -40.67
N PHE A 13 -8.70 -4.69 -39.90
CA PHE A 13 -8.00 -4.51 -38.63
C PHE A 13 -8.54 -5.44 -37.54
N LEU A 14 -9.87 -5.58 -37.45
CA LEU A 14 -10.50 -6.49 -36.48
C LEU A 14 -10.24 -7.96 -36.78
N VAL A 15 -10.20 -8.37 -38.05
CA VAL A 15 -9.86 -9.76 -38.45
C VAL A 15 -8.39 -10.07 -38.15
N ARG A 16 -7.49 -9.10 -38.32
CA ARG A 16 -6.07 -9.30 -38.02
C ARG A 16 -5.75 -9.19 -36.53
N GLY A 17 -6.51 -8.38 -35.76
CA GLY A 17 -6.39 -8.29 -34.30
C GLY A 17 -7.12 -9.41 -33.56
N GLY A 18 -8.34 -9.77 -33.99
CA GLY A 18 -9.18 -10.79 -33.35
C GLY A 18 -8.79 -12.24 -33.60
N LEU A 19 -8.08 -12.55 -34.70
CA LEU A 19 -7.51 -13.88 -34.96
C LEU A 19 -6.30 -14.23 -34.08
N LEU A 20 -5.74 -13.26 -33.35
CA LEU A 20 -4.65 -13.48 -32.40
C LEU A 20 -5.14 -13.81 -30.98
N ALA A 21 -6.40 -13.56 -30.66
CA ALA A 21 -6.97 -13.84 -29.33
C ALA A 21 -7.67 -15.22 -29.23
N GLY A 22 -7.89 -15.93 -30.33
CA GLY A 22 -8.76 -17.13 -30.35
C GLY A 22 -8.10 -18.48 -30.62
N ALA A 23 -6.80 -18.58 -30.88
CA ALA A 23 -6.21 -19.81 -31.44
C ALA A 23 -5.01 -20.44 -30.67
N THR A 24 -4.71 -20.06 -29.43
CA THR A 24 -3.53 -20.59 -28.71
C THR A 24 -3.79 -21.13 -27.30
N THR A 25 -4.98 -21.64 -27.00
CA THR A 25 -5.31 -22.14 -25.65
C THR A 25 -4.95 -23.61 -25.38
N LEU A 26 -4.26 -24.35 -26.22
CA LEU A 26 -4.10 -25.80 -25.98
C LEU A 26 -2.67 -26.39 -26.06
N ALA A 27 -1.62 -25.64 -26.32
CA ALA A 27 -0.27 -26.24 -26.48
C ALA A 27 0.81 -25.74 -25.49
N GLY A 28 0.56 -24.71 -24.70
CA GLY A 28 1.56 -24.11 -23.79
C GLY A 28 1.51 -24.58 -22.35
N ALA A 29 0.37 -25.08 -21.89
CA ALA A 29 0.15 -25.40 -20.48
C ALA A 29 0.88 -26.66 -19.98
N GLY A 30 1.11 -27.64 -20.85
CA GLY A 30 1.69 -28.94 -20.47
C GLY A 30 3.18 -28.89 -20.11
N GLY A 31 3.96 -28.01 -20.75
CA GLY A 31 5.40 -27.90 -20.50
C GLY A 31 5.75 -27.12 -19.22
N TYR A 32 4.92 -26.19 -18.83
CA TYR A 32 5.14 -25.32 -17.68
C TYR A 32 4.78 -25.99 -16.35
N VAL A 33 3.75 -26.84 -16.35
CA VAL A 33 3.34 -27.63 -15.17
C VAL A 33 4.42 -28.65 -14.79
N ALA A 34 5.04 -29.31 -15.77
CA ALA A 34 6.11 -30.28 -15.53
C ALA A 34 7.40 -29.66 -14.98
N ALA A 35 7.77 -28.44 -15.40
CA ALA A 35 8.91 -27.72 -14.84
C ALA A 35 8.66 -27.24 -13.40
N ARG A 36 7.41 -26.96 -13.05
CA ARG A 36 7.00 -26.54 -11.69
C ARG A 36 7.00 -27.70 -10.68
N GLU A 37 6.70 -28.91 -11.11
CA GLU A 37 6.72 -30.10 -10.22
C GLU A 37 8.15 -30.58 -9.93
N LEU A 38 9.07 -30.47 -10.88
CA LEU A 38 10.47 -30.85 -10.69
C LEU A 38 11.26 -29.90 -9.80
N ALA A 39 10.93 -28.59 -9.80
CA ALA A 39 11.56 -27.60 -8.93
C ALA A 39 11.05 -27.65 -7.47
N ARG A 40 9.85 -28.22 -7.24
CA ARG A 40 9.27 -28.36 -5.89
C ARG A 40 9.82 -29.53 -5.07
N SER A 41 10.44 -30.52 -5.68
CA SER A 41 10.75 -31.78 -5.01
C SER A 41 12.05 -31.82 -4.19
N GLU A 42 12.93 -30.85 -4.31
CA GLU A 42 14.23 -30.85 -3.59
C GLU A 42 14.34 -29.82 -2.47
N ASP A 43 13.60 -28.67 -2.53
CA ASP A 43 13.69 -27.60 -1.53
C ASP A 43 12.63 -27.69 -0.43
N ASP A 44 11.47 -28.36 -0.66
CA ASP A 44 10.38 -28.47 0.31
C ASP A 44 10.71 -29.42 1.50
N ALA A 45 11.70 -30.30 1.34
CA ALA A 45 12.11 -31.22 2.40
C ALA A 45 12.96 -30.56 3.51
N GLN A 46 13.54 -29.40 3.28
CA GLN A 46 14.41 -28.71 4.22
C GLN A 46 13.74 -27.58 5.00
N ALA A 47 12.55 -27.13 4.58
CA ALA A 47 11.78 -26.05 5.22
C ALA A 47 10.85 -26.52 6.35
N ALA A 48 10.61 -27.81 6.50
CA ALA A 48 9.60 -28.36 7.42
C ALA A 48 10.06 -28.52 8.89
N GLY A 49 11.21 -28.00 9.28
CA GLY A 49 11.80 -28.19 10.60
C GLY A 49 12.09 -26.93 11.43
N SER A 50 11.46 -25.77 11.16
CA SER A 50 11.71 -24.60 12.01
C SER A 50 10.74 -24.56 13.19
N GLU A 51 11.30 -24.47 14.41
CA GLU A 51 10.57 -24.22 15.65
C GLU A 51 9.57 -23.07 15.48
N ALA A 52 8.33 -23.32 15.86
CA ALA A 52 7.25 -22.33 15.80
C ALA A 52 7.67 -21.03 16.51
N GLY A 53 7.88 -19.95 15.74
CA GLY A 53 8.13 -18.63 16.29
C GLY A 53 9.40 -17.90 15.85
N LYS A 54 10.36 -18.56 15.20
CA LYS A 54 11.56 -17.87 14.67
C LYS A 54 11.46 -17.64 13.18
N THR A 55 11.41 -16.38 12.77
CA THR A 55 11.46 -16.00 11.36
C THR A 55 12.82 -16.37 10.77
N ASP A 56 12.84 -17.10 9.66
CA ASP A 56 14.06 -17.29 8.88
C ASP A 56 14.42 -15.97 8.15
N THR A 57 15.22 -15.14 8.80
CA THR A 57 15.67 -13.85 8.24
C THR A 57 16.59 -14.01 7.04
N ARG A 58 17.09 -15.23 6.74
CA ARG A 58 17.90 -15.51 5.52
C ARG A 58 17.14 -15.35 4.22
N GLN A 59 15.80 -15.22 4.30
CA GLN A 59 14.96 -14.87 3.15
C GLN A 59 15.25 -13.46 2.61
N PHE A 60 15.76 -12.55 3.45
CA PHE A 60 16.05 -11.17 3.10
C PHE A 60 17.55 -10.97 2.88
N LEU A 61 17.92 -10.25 1.81
CA LEU A 61 19.32 -9.90 1.50
C LEU A 61 19.71 -8.57 2.18
N LEU A 62 19.47 -8.47 3.48
CA LEU A 62 19.97 -7.34 4.27
C LEU A 62 21.44 -7.55 4.59
N ASP A 63 22.24 -6.48 4.55
CA ASP A 63 23.63 -6.50 4.99
C ASP A 63 23.69 -6.82 6.50
N PRO A 64 24.29 -7.96 6.89
CA PRO A 64 24.33 -8.37 8.29
C PRO A 64 25.21 -7.45 9.18
N ALA A 65 26.03 -6.58 8.60
CA ALA A 65 26.77 -5.56 9.36
C ALA A 65 25.84 -4.50 9.97
N TYR A 66 24.65 -4.32 9.42
CA TYR A 66 23.70 -3.30 9.86
C TYR A 66 22.43 -3.91 10.46
N VAL A 67 21.94 -3.31 11.53
CA VAL A 67 20.56 -3.49 12.00
C VAL A 67 19.66 -2.52 11.26
N ASN A 68 18.80 -3.03 10.36
CA ASN A 68 17.89 -2.21 9.59
C ASN A 68 16.49 -2.17 10.23
N LEU A 69 16.10 -1.02 10.75
CA LEU A 69 14.79 -0.79 11.37
C LEU A 69 13.96 0.22 10.55
N THR A 70 14.05 0.13 9.22
CA THR A 70 13.41 1.10 8.30
C THR A 70 12.54 0.44 7.22
N THR A 71 11.99 -0.74 7.47
CA THR A 71 11.06 -1.45 6.56
C THR A 71 9.91 -0.55 6.08
N PHE A 72 9.45 0.38 6.92
CA PHE A 72 8.42 1.36 6.59
C PHE A 72 8.83 2.39 5.51
N LEU A 73 10.11 2.52 5.18
CA LEU A 73 10.57 3.30 4.03
C LEU A 73 10.59 2.44 2.77
N LEU A 74 11.31 1.34 2.84
CA LEU A 74 11.49 0.39 1.74
C LEU A 74 11.93 -0.95 2.29
N ALA A 75 11.15 -2.01 2.01
CA ALA A 75 11.49 -3.36 2.44
C ALA A 75 12.52 -4.03 1.52
N SER A 76 13.34 -4.91 2.10
CA SER A 76 14.09 -5.92 1.34
C SER A 76 13.11 -6.99 0.86
N HIS A 77 13.19 -7.37 -0.41
CA HIS A 77 12.29 -8.39 -0.95
C HIS A 77 12.60 -9.76 -0.36
N PRO A 78 11.59 -10.57 0.00
CA PRO A 78 11.77 -11.99 0.28
C PRO A 78 12.33 -12.73 -0.94
N ARG A 79 12.95 -13.88 -0.71
CA ARG A 79 13.56 -14.69 -1.80
C ARG A 79 12.59 -14.94 -2.95
N VAL A 80 11.37 -15.39 -2.66
CA VAL A 80 10.35 -15.72 -3.69
C VAL A 80 10.00 -14.52 -4.57
N VAL A 81 9.92 -13.33 -3.99
CA VAL A 81 9.65 -12.08 -4.73
C VAL A 81 10.83 -11.71 -5.63
N ARG A 82 12.08 -11.86 -5.13
CA ARG A 82 13.29 -11.60 -5.96
C ARG A 82 13.38 -12.56 -7.14
N GLU A 83 13.12 -13.83 -6.91
CA GLU A 83 13.14 -14.87 -7.93
C GLU A 83 12.06 -14.63 -9.00
N ALA A 84 10.87 -14.18 -8.59
CA ALA A 84 9.79 -13.80 -9.50
C ALA A 84 10.18 -12.61 -10.38
N ILE A 85 10.71 -11.54 -9.78
CA ILE A 85 11.19 -10.36 -10.51
C ILE A 85 12.24 -10.79 -11.55
N GLU A 86 13.22 -11.61 -11.15
CA GLU A 86 14.29 -12.04 -12.05
C GLU A 86 13.77 -12.95 -13.17
N ARG A 87 12.83 -13.83 -12.89
CA ARG A 87 12.19 -14.68 -13.89
C ARG A 87 11.47 -13.86 -14.95
N HIS A 88 10.68 -12.86 -14.54
CA HIS A 88 9.96 -12.01 -15.47
C HIS A 88 10.91 -11.08 -16.23
N ARG A 89 11.92 -10.51 -15.58
CA ARG A 89 12.95 -9.70 -16.22
C ARG A 89 13.68 -10.49 -17.32
N SER A 90 14.13 -11.70 -17.01
CA SER A 90 14.81 -12.56 -17.97
C SER A 90 13.91 -12.95 -19.14
N GLY A 91 12.61 -13.20 -18.90
CA GLY A 91 11.64 -13.47 -19.96
C GLY A 91 11.43 -12.27 -20.89
N LEU A 92 11.31 -11.07 -20.33
CA LEU A 92 11.18 -9.82 -21.09
C LEU A 92 12.43 -9.52 -21.91
N ASP A 93 13.63 -9.69 -21.33
CA ASP A 93 14.90 -9.45 -22.03
C ASP A 93 15.14 -10.46 -23.17
N ALA A 94 14.76 -11.72 -22.96
CA ALA A 94 14.94 -12.78 -23.97
C ALA A 94 13.90 -12.71 -25.09
N GLY A 95 12.67 -12.33 -24.80
CA GLY A 95 11.55 -12.42 -25.75
C GLY A 95 10.72 -11.14 -25.89
N THR A 96 11.15 -10.01 -25.29
CA THR A 96 10.49 -8.69 -25.34
C THR A 96 9.00 -8.72 -25.67
N ALA A 97 8.60 -8.35 -26.91
CA ALA A 97 7.21 -8.27 -27.36
C ALA A 97 6.45 -9.62 -27.36
N LEU A 98 7.14 -10.74 -27.53
CA LEU A 98 6.49 -12.06 -27.46
C LEU A 98 6.12 -12.39 -26.02
N TYR A 99 7.05 -12.21 -25.10
CA TYR A 99 6.81 -12.46 -23.69
C TYR A 99 5.73 -11.51 -23.14
N LEU A 100 5.83 -10.21 -23.44
CA LEU A 100 4.85 -9.22 -23.04
C LEU A 100 3.44 -9.61 -23.52
N ARG A 101 3.27 -9.94 -24.79
CA ARG A 101 1.96 -10.30 -25.38
C ARG A 101 1.33 -11.53 -24.74
N GLN A 102 2.16 -12.52 -24.38
CA GLN A 102 1.68 -13.75 -23.76
C GLN A 102 1.43 -13.61 -22.27
N ALA A 103 2.21 -12.78 -21.60
CA ALA A 103 2.31 -12.70 -20.15
C ALA A 103 1.46 -11.59 -19.53
N GLU A 104 1.34 -10.44 -20.21
CA GLU A 104 0.74 -9.24 -19.59
C GLU A 104 -0.68 -9.45 -19.07
N PRO A 105 -1.65 -9.93 -19.85
CA PRO A 105 -3.01 -10.10 -19.33
C PRO A 105 -3.06 -11.11 -18.18
N MET A 106 -2.35 -12.24 -18.32
CA MET A 106 -2.38 -13.33 -17.35
C MET A 106 -1.72 -12.93 -16.02
N PHE A 107 -0.53 -12.36 -16.05
CA PHE A 107 0.22 -12.05 -14.81
C PHE A 107 -0.33 -10.81 -14.12
N GLU A 108 -0.91 -9.85 -14.85
CA GLU A 108 -1.58 -8.73 -14.22
C GLU A 108 -2.85 -9.18 -13.50
N ASP A 109 -3.63 -10.08 -14.11
CA ASP A 109 -4.81 -10.66 -13.47
C ASP A 109 -4.41 -11.53 -12.27
N GLU A 110 -3.38 -12.37 -12.36
CA GLU A 110 -2.87 -13.14 -11.21
C GLU A 110 -2.42 -12.24 -10.04
N ALA A 111 -1.77 -11.10 -10.32
CA ALA A 111 -1.40 -10.14 -9.29
C ALA A 111 -2.61 -9.47 -8.64
N ARG A 112 -3.63 -9.15 -9.46
CA ARG A 112 -4.89 -8.56 -8.99
C ARG A 112 -5.70 -9.56 -8.17
N ASP A 113 -5.79 -10.82 -8.62
CA ASP A 113 -6.46 -11.90 -7.91
C ASP A 113 -5.81 -12.17 -6.54
N ALA A 114 -4.48 -12.23 -6.47
CA ALA A 114 -3.76 -12.38 -5.22
C ALA A 114 -3.99 -11.22 -4.26
N ALA A 115 -4.04 -9.98 -4.79
CA ALA A 115 -4.38 -8.80 -4.00
C ALA A 115 -5.82 -8.86 -3.49
N ALA A 116 -6.77 -9.27 -4.33
CA ALA A 116 -8.18 -9.41 -4.00
C ALA A 116 -8.42 -10.48 -2.93
N GLU A 117 -7.78 -11.64 -3.06
CA GLU A 117 -7.82 -12.70 -2.05
C GLU A 117 -7.26 -12.21 -0.70
N TYR A 118 -6.14 -11.49 -0.73
CA TYR A 118 -5.53 -10.91 0.48
C TYR A 118 -6.44 -9.87 1.15
N LEU A 119 -7.19 -9.08 0.36
CA LEU A 119 -8.13 -8.08 0.85
C LEU A 119 -9.51 -8.66 1.22
N GLY A 120 -9.82 -9.88 0.82
CA GLY A 120 -11.14 -10.51 1.00
C GLY A 120 -12.24 -9.86 0.14
N THR A 121 -11.94 -9.52 -1.11
CA THR A 121 -12.80 -8.77 -2.01
C THR A 121 -12.75 -9.33 -3.44
N PRO A 122 -13.74 -9.07 -4.31
CA PRO A 122 -13.64 -9.39 -5.73
C PRO A 122 -12.50 -8.62 -6.42
N ALA A 123 -11.82 -9.28 -7.37
CA ALA A 123 -10.70 -8.69 -8.12
C ALA A 123 -11.11 -7.44 -8.92
N GLU A 124 -12.35 -7.39 -9.37
CA GLU A 124 -12.96 -6.28 -10.10
C GLU A 124 -12.98 -4.97 -9.30
N GLN A 125 -12.77 -5.06 -7.99
CA GLN A 125 -12.70 -3.89 -7.09
C GLN A 125 -11.27 -3.41 -6.81
N VAL A 126 -10.26 -4.06 -7.38
CA VAL A 126 -8.84 -3.75 -7.12
C VAL A 126 -8.20 -3.14 -8.36
N ALA A 127 -7.73 -1.90 -8.25
CA ALA A 127 -6.88 -1.24 -9.23
C ALA A 127 -5.41 -1.35 -8.80
N LEU A 128 -4.53 -1.71 -9.72
CA LEU A 128 -3.08 -1.74 -9.49
C LEU A 128 -2.48 -0.36 -9.78
N THR A 129 -1.55 0.08 -8.93
CA THR A 129 -0.84 1.36 -9.06
C THR A 129 0.65 1.17 -8.77
N ASP A 130 1.45 2.22 -8.90
CA ASP A 130 2.90 2.12 -8.69
C ASP A 130 3.31 2.54 -7.27
N SER A 131 2.42 3.17 -6.51
CA SER A 131 2.70 3.60 -5.13
C SER A 131 1.45 4.09 -4.42
N THR A 132 1.52 4.26 -3.09
CA THR A 132 0.50 4.99 -2.32
C THR A 132 0.27 6.39 -2.88
N THR A 133 1.35 7.12 -3.18
CA THR A 133 1.24 8.51 -3.68
C THR A 133 0.47 8.59 -4.99
N MET A 134 0.73 7.65 -5.93
CA MET A 134 -0.06 7.57 -7.17
C MET A 134 -1.52 7.21 -6.87
N GLY A 135 -1.77 6.20 -6.03
CA GLY A 135 -3.11 5.78 -5.66
C GLY A 135 -3.92 6.89 -5.00
N LEU A 136 -3.35 7.63 -4.05
CA LEU A 136 -3.97 8.79 -3.41
C LEU A 136 -4.23 9.92 -4.42
N GLY A 137 -3.26 10.20 -5.29
CA GLY A 137 -3.41 11.19 -6.35
C GLY A 137 -4.58 10.85 -7.28
N LEU A 138 -4.67 9.60 -7.74
CA LEU A 138 -5.77 9.12 -8.58
C LEU A 138 -7.11 9.19 -7.85
N MET A 139 -7.17 8.70 -6.61
CA MET A 139 -8.36 8.70 -5.78
C MET A 139 -8.90 10.12 -5.58
N TYR A 140 -8.07 11.05 -5.11
CA TYR A 140 -8.53 12.41 -4.81
C TYR A 140 -8.74 13.28 -6.06
N ALA A 141 -7.92 13.11 -7.11
CA ALA A 141 -8.13 13.84 -8.37
C ALA A 141 -9.47 13.50 -9.01
N ARG A 142 -10.07 12.38 -8.71
CA ARG A 142 -11.26 11.86 -9.37
C ARG A 142 -12.50 11.74 -8.48
N LEU A 143 -12.38 12.05 -7.24
CA LEU A 143 -13.54 12.19 -6.37
C LEU A 143 -14.48 13.26 -6.96
N ARG A 144 -15.72 12.88 -7.26
CA ARG A 144 -16.72 13.80 -7.82
C ARG A 144 -17.18 14.77 -6.76
N LEU A 145 -16.71 16.00 -6.86
CA LEU A 145 -17.05 17.12 -5.99
C LEU A 145 -17.69 18.25 -6.80
N GLU A 146 -18.55 19.02 -6.16
CA GLU A 146 -19.13 20.23 -6.69
C GLU A 146 -18.66 21.45 -5.88
N PRO A 147 -18.75 22.67 -6.44
CA PRO A 147 -18.43 23.90 -5.70
C PRO A 147 -19.14 23.97 -4.36
N GLY A 148 -18.37 24.15 -3.29
CA GLY A 148 -18.87 24.20 -1.92
C GLY A 148 -19.06 22.84 -1.24
N ASP A 149 -18.80 21.70 -1.90
CA ASP A 149 -18.62 20.42 -1.21
C ASP A 149 -17.37 20.47 -0.34
N GLU A 150 -17.36 19.70 0.75
CA GLU A 150 -16.27 19.68 1.72
C GLU A 150 -15.59 18.31 1.77
N VAL A 151 -14.26 18.32 1.82
CA VAL A 151 -13.44 17.19 2.23
C VAL A 151 -12.81 17.50 3.58
N VAL A 152 -12.96 16.60 4.55
CA VAL A 152 -12.28 16.68 5.83
C VAL A 152 -11.04 15.80 5.79
N THR A 153 -9.90 16.33 6.21
CA THR A 153 -8.64 15.60 6.42
C THR A 153 -8.04 15.99 7.76
N THR A 154 -6.91 15.44 8.15
CA THR A 154 -6.30 15.75 9.44
C THR A 154 -4.98 16.52 9.30
N GLU A 155 -4.57 17.24 10.34
CA GLU A 155 -3.24 17.87 10.40
C GLU A 155 -2.11 16.86 10.44
N HIS A 156 -2.42 15.59 10.76
CA HIS A 156 -1.48 14.50 10.95
C HIS A 156 -1.22 13.69 9.69
N ASP A 157 -2.03 13.91 8.63
CA ASP A 157 -1.88 13.21 7.35
C ASP A 157 -0.63 13.67 6.61
N PHE A 158 -0.18 12.83 5.69
CA PHE A 158 1.04 13.08 4.95
C PHE A 158 0.81 13.98 3.73
N TYR A 159 1.90 14.58 3.26
CA TYR A 159 1.95 15.41 2.05
C TYR A 159 1.21 14.81 0.84
N ALA A 160 1.33 13.47 0.64
CA ALA A 160 0.66 12.77 -0.46
C ALA A 160 -0.87 12.78 -0.39
N THR A 161 -1.46 12.98 0.80
CA THR A 161 -2.90 13.23 0.99
C THR A 161 -3.22 14.73 0.81
N HIS A 162 -2.40 15.60 1.38
CA HIS A 162 -2.71 17.03 1.42
C HIS A 162 -2.62 17.72 0.05
N GLU A 163 -1.62 17.39 -0.77
CA GLU A 163 -1.43 18.09 -2.04
C GLU A 163 -2.50 17.80 -3.10
N PRO A 164 -2.92 16.54 -3.34
CA PRO A 164 -4.04 16.31 -4.25
C PRO A 164 -5.33 16.99 -3.78
N LEU A 165 -5.58 17.03 -2.46
CA LEU A 165 -6.75 17.72 -1.90
C LEU A 165 -6.67 19.24 -2.09
N ARG A 166 -5.49 19.85 -1.87
CA ARG A 166 -5.27 21.28 -2.15
C ARG A 166 -5.55 21.65 -3.62
N LEU A 167 -5.20 20.76 -4.56
CA LEU A 167 -5.54 20.96 -5.97
C LEU A 167 -7.05 20.92 -6.22
N ARG A 168 -7.81 20.14 -5.44
CA ARG A 168 -9.29 20.11 -5.56
C ARG A 168 -9.92 21.46 -5.16
N GLU A 169 -9.38 22.14 -4.14
CA GLU A 169 -9.83 23.48 -3.80
C GLU A 169 -9.66 24.45 -4.97
N GLN A 170 -8.52 24.37 -5.65
CA GLN A 170 -8.19 25.27 -6.76
C GLN A 170 -8.97 24.98 -8.04
N LEU A 171 -9.22 23.71 -8.35
CA LEU A 171 -9.81 23.29 -9.62
C LEU A 171 -11.34 23.21 -9.59
N ASP A 172 -11.92 22.81 -8.45
CA ASP A 172 -13.35 22.50 -8.35
C ASP A 172 -14.12 23.43 -7.42
N GLY A 173 -13.43 24.31 -6.69
CA GLY A 173 -14.06 25.16 -5.68
C GLY A 173 -14.60 24.37 -4.49
N ALA A 174 -14.09 23.17 -4.24
CA ALA A 174 -14.35 22.41 -3.02
C ALA A 174 -13.62 23.05 -1.85
N THR A 175 -14.08 22.78 -0.62
CA THR A 175 -13.40 23.19 0.62
C THR A 175 -12.66 22.02 1.21
N VAL A 176 -11.37 22.17 1.54
CA VAL A 176 -10.60 21.17 2.28
C VAL A 176 -10.33 21.66 3.69
N ARG A 177 -10.91 21.00 4.67
CA ARG A 177 -10.75 21.35 6.06
C ARG A 177 -9.91 20.34 6.81
N ARG A 178 -8.78 20.82 7.38
CA ARG A 178 -7.90 20.04 8.22
C ARG A 178 -8.36 20.13 9.67
N ILE A 179 -8.44 18.99 10.33
CA ILE A 179 -8.80 18.89 11.76
C ILE A 179 -7.64 18.30 12.55
N ARG A 180 -7.55 18.70 13.80
CA ARG A 180 -6.62 18.08 14.75
C ARG A 180 -7.32 16.95 15.49
N LEU A 181 -6.71 15.79 15.52
CA LEU A 181 -7.24 14.62 16.23
C LEU A 181 -6.70 14.50 17.64
N TYR A 182 -5.49 15.00 17.89
CA TYR A 182 -4.80 14.97 19.18
C TYR A 182 -3.71 16.05 19.23
N GLU A 183 -3.36 16.47 20.43
CA GLU A 183 -2.21 17.39 20.66
C GLU A 183 -0.94 16.56 20.92
N GLU A 184 -0.97 15.67 21.89
CA GLU A 184 0.13 14.82 22.31
C GLU A 184 -0.15 13.40 21.84
N PRO A 185 0.59 12.88 20.85
CA PRO A 185 0.31 11.56 20.26
C PRO A 185 0.42 10.42 21.27
N GLU A 186 1.31 10.52 22.27
CA GLU A 186 1.48 9.53 23.32
C GLU A 186 0.27 9.42 24.28
N ASN A 187 -0.57 10.43 24.34
CA ASN A 187 -1.74 10.53 25.24
C ASN A 187 -3.09 10.38 24.52
N VAL A 188 -3.07 10.00 23.24
CA VAL A 188 -4.27 9.87 22.42
C VAL A 188 -5.19 8.76 22.94
N SER A 189 -6.51 8.94 22.76
CA SER A 189 -7.51 7.92 23.05
C SER A 189 -8.47 7.71 21.88
N VAL A 190 -9.07 6.52 21.79
CA VAL A 190 -10.08 6.18 20.79
C VAL A 190 -11.24 7.17 20.84
N ASP A 191 -11.78 7.45 22.03
CA ASP A 191 -12.92 8.33 22.21
C ASP A 191 -12.63 9.76 21.73
N ALA A 192 -11.42 10.28 22.03
CA ALA A 192 -11.01 11.61 21.59
C ALA A 192 -10.94 11.71 20.06
N ILE A 193 -10.33 10.72 19.40
CA ILE A 193 -10.25 10.66 17.93
C ILE A 193 -11.66 10.62 17.33
N VAL A 194 -12.51 9.70 17.81
CA VAL A 194 -13.88 9.52 17.29
C VAL A 194 -14.75 10.77 17.53
N ALA A 195 -14.59 11.42 18.67
CA ALA A 195 -15.28 12.68 18.97
C ALA A 195 -14.85 13.80 18.03
N ALA A 196 -13.53 13.96 17.80
CA ALA A 196 -12.99 14.96 16.88
C ALA A 196 -13.50 14.75 15.44
N VAL A 197 -13.48 13.51 14.96
CA VAL A 197 -14.03 13.14 13.63
C VAL A 197 -15.52 13.43 13.59
N SER A 198 -16.30 12.92 14.55
CA SER A 198 -17.77 13.07 14.55
C SER A 198 -18.20 14.54 14.57
N GLY A 199 -17.53 15.38 15.37
CA GLY A 199 -17.79 16.81 15.44
C GLY A 199 -17.38 17.58 14.18
N ALA A 200 -16.53 16.96 13.35
CA ALA A 200 -16.08 17.56 12.11
C ALA A 200 -17.00 17.30 10.92
N LEU A 201 -17.83 16.25 10.93
CA LEU A 201 -18.69 15.92 9.80
C LEU A 201 -19.88 16.86 9.68
N ARG A 202 -20.07 17.48 8.51
CA ARG A 202 -21.09 18.50 8.22
C ARG A 202 -21.99 18.08 7.06
N PRO A 203 -23.14 18.72 6.82
CA PRO A 203 -24.03 18.40 5.70
C PRO A 203 -23.33 18.43 4.33
N ARG A 204 -22.35 19.33 4.13
CA ARG A 204 -21.57 19.44 2.89
C ARG A 204 -20.35 18.55 2.82
N THR A 205 -19.99 17.82 3.88
CA THR A 205 -18.87 16.87 3.83
C THR A 205 -19.21 15.70 2.89
N ARG A 206 -18.30 15.42 1.93
CA ARG A 206 -18.43 14.36 0.93
C ARG A 206 -17.36 13.28 1.06
N ALA A 207 -16.26 13.60 1.71
CA ALA A 207 -15.22 12.63 2.03
C ALA A 207 -14.55 12.97 3.36
N LEU A 208 -14.15 11.93 4.08
CA LEU A 208 -13.22 11.97 5.19
C LEU A 208 -11.95 11.26 4.73
N ALA A 209 -10.87 12.01 4.57
CA ALA A 209 -9.56 11.54 4.13
C ALA A 209 -8.63 11.42 5.33
N VAL A 210 -8.18 10.20 5.66
CA VAL A 210 -7.35 9.93 6.84
C VAL A 210 -6.26 8.89 6.53
N THR A 211 -5.17 8.95 7.28
CA THR A 211 -4.11 7.94 7.25
C THR A 211 -4.31 6.94 8.38
N TRP A 212 -4.25 5.64 8.08
CA TRP A 212 -4.47 4.57 9.07
C TRP A 212 -3.44 4.60 10.20
N VAL A 213 -2.15 4.70 9.84
CA VAL A 213 -1.06 4.83 10.83
C VAL A 213 -0.21 6.04 10.46
N HIS A 214 -0.22 7.04 11.32
CA HIS A 214 0.48 8.30 11.07
C HIS A 214 2.00 8.11 11.08
N SER A 215 2.66 8.47 9.99
CA SER A 215 4.12 8.38 9.87
C SER A 215 4.87 9.44 10.69
N SER A 216 4.15 10.43 11.22
CA SER A 216 4.69 11.46 12.12
C SER A 216 4.89 10.98 13.55
N SER A 217 4.06 10.03 14.02
CA SER A 217 3.99 9.66 15.43
C SER A 217 3.82 8.17 15.70
N GLY A 218 3.43 7.37 14.68
CA GLY A 218 3.08 5.97 14.85
C GLY A 218 1.67 5.74 15.42
N VAL A 219 0.86 6.80 15.58
CA VAL A 219 -0.54 6.66 16.02
C VAL A 219 -1.33 5.89 14.98
N LYS A 220 -1.99 4.81 15.39
CA LYS A 220 -2.92 4.02 14.60
C LYS A 220 -4.35 4.51 14.85
N LEU A 221 -5.05 4.92 13.79
CA LEU A 221 -6.43 5.36 13.89
C LEU A 221 -7.40 4.19 14.09
N PRO A 222 -8.41 4.32 14.96
CA PRO A 222 -9.46 3.33 15.19
C PRO A 222 -10.48 3.37 14.03
N LEU A 223 -10.11 2.79 12.86
CA LEU A 223 -10.89 2.94 11.63
C LEU A 223 -12.29 2.35 11.72
N ARG A 224 -12.52 1.28 12.48
CA ARG A 224 -13.87 0.70 12.68
C ARG A 224 -14.82 1.68 13.38
N GLU A 225 -14.33 2.34 14.41
CA GLU A 225 -15.08 3.34 15.18
C GLU A 225 -15.31 4.61 14.35
N ILE A 226 -14.31 5.02 13.55
CA ILE A 226 -14.44 6.12 12.59
C ILE A 226 -15.47 5.77 11.51
N ALA A 227 -15.41 4.57 10.93
CA ALA A 227 -16.38 4.08 9.94
C ALA A 227 -17.81 4.08 10.52
N ALA A 228 -17.98 3.65 11.78
CA ALA A 228 -19.25 3.72 12.47
C ALA A 228 -19.75 5.17 12.65
N ALA A 229 -18.86 6.12 12.92
CA ALA A 229 -19.19 7.55 12.99
C ALA A 229 -19.62 8.10 11.63
N VAL A 230 -18.89 7.77 10.56
CA VAL A 230 -19.24 8.12 9.18
C VAL A 230 -20.60 7.51 8.80
N ALA A 231 -20.84 6.24 9.11
CA ALA A 231 -22.11 5.56 8.85
C ALA A 231 -23.29 6.25 9.58
N ARG A 232 -23.09 6.72 10.80
CA ARG A 232 -24.10 7.53 11.51
C ARG A 232 -24.38 8.85 10.80
N ALA A 233 -23.33 9.55 10.35
CA ALA A 233 -23.48 10.82 9.63
C ALA A 233 -24.12 10.64 8.24
N ASN A 234 -24.03 9.45 7.66
CA ASN A 234 -24.63 9.10 6.37
C ASN A 234 -26.12 8.74 6.43
N ARG A 235 -26.71 8.64 7.64
CA ARG A 235 -28.14 8.33 7.73
C ARG A 235 -28.99 9.42 7.09
N GLY A 236 -29.87 9.02 6.14
CA GLY A 236 -30.75 9.93 5.42
C GLY A 236 -30.08 10.71 4.28
N ARG A 237 -28.78 10.49 4.00
CA ARG A 237 -28.13 11.04 2.83
C ARG A 237 -28.40 10.17 1.60
N ASN A 238 -28.56 10.81 0.45
CA ASN A 238 -28.55 10.10 -0.84
C ASN A 238 -27.12 9.72 -1.24
N ASP A 239 -26.97 8.90 -2.27
CA ASP A 239 -25.66 8.36 -2.71
C ASP A 239 -24.66 9.45 -3.05
N ARG A 240 -25.10 10.58 -3.65
CA ARG A 240 -24.22 11.70 -3.99
C ARG A 240 -23.74 12.46 -2.73
N GLU A 241 -24.59 12.58 -1.73
CA GLU A 241 -24.30 13.30 -0.48
C GLU A 241 -23.52 12.45 0.53
N ARG A 242 -23.45 11.13 0.29
CA ARG A 242 -22.77 10.19 1.15
C ARG A 242 -21.30 10.62 1.36
N ILE A 243 -20.87 10.61 2.61
CA ILE A 243 -19.47 10.78 2.98
C ILE A 243 -18.74 9.47 2.69
N LEU A 244 -17.68 9.51 1.90
CA LEU A 244 -16.78 8.38 1.70
C LEU A 244 -15.65 8.44 2.73
N LEU A 245 -15.38 7.32 3.39
CA LEU A 245 -14.19 7.14 4.22
C LEU A 245 -13.02 6.69 3.32
N CYS A 246 -12.12 7.63 3.04
CA CYS A 246 -10.95 7.44 2.19
C CYS A 246 -9.69 7.27 3.05
N VAL A 247 -8.99 6.16 2.91
CA VAL A 247 -7.89 5.79 3.79
C VAL A 247 -6.57 5.62 3.03
N ASP A 248 -5.56 6.36 3.48
CA ASP A 248 -4.15 6.03 3.23
C ASP A 248 -3.73 4.88 4.16
N GLY A 249 -3.57 3.69 3.60
CA GLY A 249 -3.26 2.48 4.34
C GLY A 249 -1.77 2.18 4.50
N VAL A 250 -0.89 3.05 4.02
CA VAL A 250 0.53 2.77 3.75
C VAL A 250 1.34 2.16 4.90
N HIS A 251 1.03 2.43 6.15
CA HIS A 251 1.72 1.91 7.32
C HIS A 251 0.92 0.91 8.15
N GLY A 252 -0.36 0.68 7.80
CA GLY A 252 -1.17 -0.38 8.37
C GLY A 252 -1.21 -1.63 7.48
N PHE A 253 -1.22 -1.43 6.15
CA PHE A 253 -1.29 -2.52 5.17
C PHE A 253 -0.05 -3.39 5.22
N GLY A 254 -0.23 -4.66 5.53
CA GLY A 254 0.84 -5.63 5.73
C GLY A 254 1.44 -5.63 7.15
N ALA A 255 1.18 -4.60 7.98
CA ALA A 255 1.58 -4.57 9.39
C ALA A 255 0.46 -5.02 10.33
N GLU A 256 -0.79 -4.85 9.92
CA GLU A 256 -2.00 -5.19 10.68
C GLU A 256 -2.75 -6.35 10.01
N ASP A 257 -3.34 -7.22 10.83
CA ASP A 257 -4.21 -8.29 10.34
C ASP A 257 -5.66 -7.80 10.21
N ALA A 258 -5.87 -6.88 9.28
CA ALA A 258 -7.19 -6.36 8.95
C ALA A 258 -7.25 -5.94 7.48
N SER A 259 -8.40 -6.11 6.85
CA SER A 259 -8.66 -5.64 5.49
C SER A 259 -9.49 -4.35 5.50
N PRO A 260 -9.45 -3.53 4.44
CA PRO A 260 -10.31 -2.35 4.33
C PRO A 260 -11.80 -2.70 4.41
N VAL A 261 -12.21 -3.89 3.96
CA VAL A 261 -13.58 -4.39 4.09
C VAL A 261 -13.95 -4.57 5.55
N ASP A 262 -13.09 -5.24 6.34
CA ASP A 262 -13.29 -5.47 7.77
C ASP A 262 -13.32 -4.18 8.57
N LEU A 263 -12.62 -3.15 8.11
CA LEU A 263 -12.52 -1.85 8.74
C LEU A 263 -13.67 -0.91 8.38
N GLY A 264 -14.53 -1.30 7.42
CA GLY A 264 -15.65 -0.47 6.97
C GLY A 264 -15.22 0.77 6.18
N VAL A 265 -14.09 0.70 5.50
CA VAL A 265 -13.54 1.77 4.65
C VAL A 265 -14.25 1.76 3.30
N ASP A 266 -14.46 2.93 2.68
CA ASP A 266 -15.06 3.02 1.35
C ASP A 266 -14.01 3.05 0.23
N VAL A 267 -12.87 3.72 0.44
CA VAL A 267 -11.75 3.79 -0.50
C VAL A 267 -10.43 3.64 0.25
N PHE A 268 -9.55 2.79 -0.25
CA PHE A 268 -8.27 2.46 0.39
C PHE A 268 -7.14 2.49 -0.64
N SER A 269 -6.03 3.12 -0.30
CA SER A 269 -4.82 3.11 -1.13
C SER A 269 -3.60 2.73 -0.31
N SER A 270 -2.74 1.89 -0.87
CA SER A 270 -1.45 1.54 -0.26
C SER A 270 -0.40 1.17 -1.29
N GLY A 271 0.85 1.47 -1.00
CA GLY A 271 2.01 0.87 -1.65
C GLY A 271 2.29 -0.51 -1.08
N CYS A 272 2.80 -1.41 -1.92
CA CYS A 272 3.10 -2.79 -1.54
C CYS A 272 4.56 -2.99 -1.11
N HIS A 273 5.44 -2.02 -1.32
CA HIS A 273 6.90 -2.10 -1.14
C HIS A 273 7.40 -1.86 0.29
N LYS A 274 6.50 -1.80 1.28
CA LYS A 274 6.82 -1.59 2.70
C LYS A 274 6.52 -2.86 3.50
N TRP A 275 5.51 -2.82 4.33
CA TRP A 275 5.15 -3.90 5.27
C TRP A 275 4.64 -5.18 4.60
N LEU A 276 4.17 -5.10 3.33
CA LEU A 276 3.82 -6.28 2.53
C LEU A 276 5.06 -6.95 1.91
N PHE A 277 6.24 -6.31 1.96
CA PHE A 277 7.48 -6.80 1.34
C PHE A 277 7.40 -6.99 -0.19
N GLY A 278 6.45 -6.34 -0.82
CA GLY A 278 6.23 -6.40 -2.26
C GLY A 278 7.27 -5.64 -3.09
N PRO A 279 7.25 -5.83 -4.40
CA PRO A 279 8.18 -5.17 -5.31
C PRO A 279 8.11 -3.64 -5.24
N ARG A 280 9.25 -2.99 -5.50
CA ARG A 280 9.34 -1.54 -5.59
C ARG A 280 8.54 -1.02 -6.77
N GLY A 281 7.93 0.15 -6.63
CA GLY A 281 7.09 0.70 -7.69
C GLY A 281 5.77 -0.05 -7.86
N THR A 282 5.21 -0.59 -6.78
CA THR A 282 3.91 -1.25 -6.77
C THR A 282 3.01 -0.75 -5.65
N GLY A 283 1.72 -0.76 -5.91
CA GLY A 283 0.67 -0.36 -4.99
C GLY A 283 -0.70 -0.76 -5.52
N LEU A 284 -1.71 -0.43 -4.76
CA LEU A 284 -3.11 -0.68 -5.13
C LEU A 284 -4.05 0.44 -4.63
N VAL A 285 -5.20 0.51 -5.29
CA VAL A 285 -6.40 1.17 -4.79
C VAL A 285 -7.52 0.15 -4.77
N TRP A 286 -8.17 0.03 -3.64
CA TRP A 286 -9.43 -0.69 -3.50
C TRP A 286 -10.55 0.30 -3.19
N ALA A 287 -11.74 0.08 -3.75
CA ALA A 287 -12.91 0.79 -3.31
C ALA A 287 -14.14 -0.11 -3.32
N ALA A 288 -15.06 0.17 -2.40
CA ALA A 288 -16.36 -0.47 -2.38
C ALA A 288 -17.16 -0.12 -3.65
N PRO A 289 -18.09 -0.97 -4.13
CA PRO A 289 -18.81 -0.72 -5.38
C PRO A 289 -19.44 0.67 -5.47
N HIS A 290 -20.14 1.11 -4.43
CA HIS A 290 -20.75 2.45 -4.36
C HIS A 290 -19.73 3.61 -4.37
N ALA A 291 -18.51 3.34 -3.94
CA ALA A 291 -17.46 4.35 -3.94
C ALA A 291 -16.80 4.46 -5.33
N TRP A 292 -16.66 3.35 -6.07
CA TRP A 292 -16.19 3.38 -7.44
C TRP A 292 -17.07 4.26 -8.34
N ASP A 293 -18.39 4.30 -8.12
CA ASP A 293 -19.32 5.18 -8.84
C ASP A 293 -19.03 6.66 -8.62
N ARG A 294 -18.32 7.01 -7.54
CA ARG A 294 -17.92 8.37 -7.20
C ARG A 294 -16.50 8.73 -7.65
N LEU A 295 -15.78 7.78 -8.23
CA LEU A 295 -14.42 7.94 -8.77
C LEU A 295 -14.47 7.77 -10.29
N ALA A 296 -13.74 8.59 -11.01
CA ALA A 296 -13.62 8.46 -12.46
C ALA A 296 -12.17 8.19 -12.84
N PRO A 297 -11.88 7.36 -13.87
CA PRO A 297 -10.50 7.10 -14.28
C PRO A 297 -9.83 8.38 -14.79
N THR A 298 -8.60 8.64 -14.35
CA THR A 298 -7.78 9.79 -14.78
C THR A 298 -6.85 9.41 -15.92
N ILE A 299 -6.18 8.26 -15.74
CA ILE A 299 -5.22 7.74 -16.71
C ILE A 299 -5.94 6.62 -17.43
N PRO A 300 -5.95 6.59 -18.77
CA PRO A 300 -6.57 5.51 -19.53
C PRO A 300 -5.95 4.16 -19.14
N THR A 301 -6.78 3.17 -18.98
CA THR A 301 -6.34 1.79 -18.80
C THR A 301 -5.95 1.17 -20.15
N PHE A 302 -5.09 0.14 -20.12
CA PHE A 302 -4.83 -0.72 -21.29
C PHE A 302 -5.60 -2.05 -21.21
N ASP A 303 -6.61 -2.14 -20.33
CA ASP A 303 -7.52 -3.28 -20.30
C ASP A 303 -8.15 -3.51 -21.68
N GLY A 304 -8.17 -4.77 -22.12
CA GLY A 304 -8.60 -5.14 -23.46
C GLY A 304 -10.04 -4.75 -23.76
N SER A 305 -10.97 -4.84 -22.78
CA SER A 305 -12.36 -4.47 -22.96
C SER A 305 -12.56 -2.96 -23.13
N ALA A 306 -11.78 -2.16 -22.39
CA ALA A 306 -11.78 -0.71 -22.52
C ALA A 306 -11.18 -0.27 -23.86
N TYR A 307 -10.12 -0.94 -24.30
CA TYR A 307 -9.50 -0.66 -25.60
C TYR A 307 -10.42 -1.00 -26.78
N VAL A 308 -11.12 -2.14 -26.72
CA VAL A 308 -12.14 -2.52 -27.74
C VAL A 308 -13.28 -1.48 -27.75
N ALA A 309 -13.76 -1.07 -26.58
CA ALA A 309 -14.80 -0.05 -26.50
C ALA A 309 -14.39 1.26 -27.21
N TRP A 310 -13.13 1.69 -27.01
CA TRP A 310 -12.59 2.86 -27.67
C TRP A 310 -12.51 2.69 -29.20
N ILE A 311 -12.06 1.52 -29.71
CA ILE A 311 -12.04 1.23 -31.15
C ILE A 311 -13.44 1.33 -31.75
N GLU A 312 -14.44 0.84 -31.03
CA GLU A 312 -15.85 0.87 -31.45
C GLU A 312 -16.54 2.22 -31.24
N GLY A 313 -15.84 3.21 -30.70
CA GLY A 313 -16.35 4.56 -30.46
C GLY A 313 -17.41 4.63 -29.36
N ARG A 314 -17.37 3.73 -28.39
CA ARG A 314 -18.29 3.67 -27.23
C ARG A 314 -17.55 3.84 -25.91
N ALA A 315 -18.28 4.17 -24.86
CA ALA A 315 -17.73 4.22 -23.51
C ALA A 315 -17.42 2.80 -22.97
N PRO A 316 -16.38 2.62 -22.12
CA PRO A 316 -15.97 1.33 -21.57
C PRO A 316 -16.85 0.90 -20.38
N THR A 317 -18.16 0.86 -20.56
CA THR A 317 -19.13 0.59 -19.49
C THR A 317 -19.15 -0.88 -19.03
N GLN A 318 -18.50 -1.77 -19.78
CA GLN A 318 -18.39 -3.19 -19.44
C GLN A 318 -17.07 -3.53 -18.75
N THR A 319 -16.11 -2.60 -18.71
CA THR A 319 -14.84 -2.80 -18.02
C THR A 319 -15.06 -2.67 -16.51
N PRO A 320 -14.68 -3.68 -15.70
CA PRO A 320 -14.82 -3.60 -14.26
C PRO A 320 -14.07 -2.40 -13.66
N ALA A 321 -14.51 -1.92 -12.51
CA ALA A 321 -14.01 -0.68 -11.93
C ALA A 321 -12.51 -0.71 -11.59
N GLY A 322 -12.02 -1.80 -11.01
CA GLY A 322 -10.60 -1.96 -10.69
C GLY A 322 -9.70 -1.91 -11.94
N PRO A 323 -9.90 -2.81 -12.93
CA PRO A 323 -9.21 -2.73 -14.22
C PRO A 323 -9.35 -1.37 -14.91
N LEU A 324 -10.55 -0.77 -14.94
CA LEU A 324 -10.78 0.54 -15.55
C LEU A 324 -9.95 1.66 -14.89
N ASN A 325 -9.70 1.56 -13.60
CA ASN A 325 -8.92 2.53 -12.82
C ASN A 325 -7.44 2.15 -12.64
N THR A 326 -7.00 1.02 -13.21
CA THR A 326 -5.58 0.65 -13.30
C THR A 326 -4.93 1.47 -14.42
N PRO A 327 -3.95 2.35 -14.13
CA PRO A 327 -3.26 3.12 -15.16
C PRO A 327 -2.58 2.22 -16.18
N GLY A 328 -2.90 2.46 -17.45
CA GLY A 328 -2.24 1.82 -18.58
C GLY A 328 -0.88 2.44 -18.88
N GLY A 329 -0.19 1.89 -19.87
CA GLY A 329 1.12 2.33 -20.30
C GLY A 329 2.24 1.38 -19.84
N PHE A 330 3.46 1.70 -20.26
CA PHE A 330 4.63 0.90 -19.89
C PHE A 330 5.10 1.24 -18.47
N HIS A 331 5.32 0.21 -17.67
CA HIS A 331 5.79 0.27 -16.29
C HIS A 331 6.79 -0.88 -16.05
N SER A 332 7.28 -1.06 -14.83
CA SER A 332 8.11 -2.23 -14.48
C SER A 332 7.24 -3.47 -14.38
N PHE A 333 7.00 -4.13 -15.53
CA PHE A 333 6.16 -5.33 -15.63
C PHE A 333 6.61 -6.43 -14.67
N GLU A 334 7.91 -6.71 -14.63
CA GLU A 334 8.53 -7.71 -13.76
C GLU A 334 8.25 -7.44 -12.27
N HIS A 335 8.13 -6.19 -11.87
CA HIS A 335 7.76 -5.82 -10.50
C HIS A 335 6.26 -5.98 -10.27
N ARG A 336 5.42 -5.48 -11.19
CA ARG A 336 3.97 -5.56 -11.04
C ARG A 336 3.49 -7.01 -11.01
N TRP A 337 4.01 -7.86 -11.89
CA TRP A 337 3.64 -9.28 -11.94
C TRP A 337 4.12 -10.07 -10.72
N ALA A 338 5.29 -9.74 -10.16
CA ALA A 338 5.80 -10.36 -8.93
C ALA A 338 5.07 -9.90 -7.65
N LEU A 339 4.01 -9.08 -7.74
CA LEU A 339 3.12 -8.78 -6.63
C LEU A 339 2.38 -10.02 -6.14
N LYS A 340 2.05 -10.96 -7.02
CA LYS A 340 1.43 -12.23 -6.64
C LYS A 340 2.25 -12.92 -5.56
N GLU A 341 3.54 -13.14 -5.80
CA GLU A 341 4.43 -13.82 -4.87
C GLU A 341 4.58 -13.06 -3.54
N ALA A 342 4.43 -11.73 -3.55
CA ALA A 342 4.45 -10.95 -2.31
C ALA A 342 3.19 -11.18 -1.45
N PHE A 343 2.01 -11.21 -2.06
CA PHE A 343 0.77 -11.53 -1.36
C PHE A 343 0.75 -12.97 -0.86
N GLU A 344 1.18 -13.93 -1.70
CA GLU A 344 1.29 -15.34 -1.33
C GLU A 344 2.27 -15.53 -0.17
N PHE A 345 3.47 -14.94 -0.24
CA PHE A 345 4.46 -14.98 0.84
C PHE A 345 3.89 -14.48 2.16
N HIS A 346 3.19 -13.35 2.13
CA HIS A 346 2.63 -12.74 3.33
C HIS A 346 1.49 -13.58 3.93
N ARG A 347 0.67 -14.18 3.07
CA ARG A 347 -0.39 -15.11 3.46
C ARG A 347 0.16 -16.42 4.01
N ASP A 348 1.17 -17.02 3.34
CA ASP A 348 1.79 -18.29 3.75
C ASP A 348 2.58 -18.16 5.07
N PHE A 349 3.17 -16.99 5.30
CA PHE A 349 3.75 -16.67 6.60
C PHE A 349 2.67 -16.59 7.70
N GLY A 350 1.47 -16.14 7.35
CA GLY A 350 0.34 -15.88 8.22
C GLY A 350 0.24 -14.40 8.59
N ARG A 351 -0.82 -13.74 8.16
CA ARG A 351 -1.06 -12.30 8.43
C ARG A 351 -1.07 -11.99 9.92
N ASP A 352 -1.72 -12.84 10.70
CA ASP A 352 -1.76 -12.78 12.15
C ASP A 352 -0.37 -12.88 12.79
N LYS A 353 0.50 -13.74 12.26
CA LYS A 353 1.88 -13.92 12.73
C LYS A 353 2.74 -12.72 12.37
N VAL A 354 2.58 -12.15 11.14
CA VAL A 354 3.28 -10.92 10.75
C VAL A 354 2.89 -9.78 11.68
N ALA A 355 1.60 -9.58 11.93
CA ALA A 355 1.11 -8.54 12.83
C ALA A 355 1.62 -8.76 14.26
N SER A 356 1.42 -9.96 14.82
CA SER A 356 1.87 -10.29 16.19
C SER A 356 3.38 -10.10 16.37
N ARG A 357 4.20 -10.54 15.40
CA ARG A 357 5.65 -10.36 15.45
C ARG A 357 6.05 -8.90 15.38
N THR A 358 5.45 -8.14 14.46
CA THR A 358 5.70 -6.70 14.29
C THR A 358 5.34 -5.94 15.58
N HIS A 359 4.17 -6.22 16.15
CA HIS A 359 3.72 -5.62 17.42
C HIS A 359 4.63 -5.98 18.59
N ALA A 360 5.04 -7.26 18.71
CA ALA A 360 5.94 -7.68 19.79
C ALA A 360 7.29 -6.95 19.76
N LEU A 361 7.89 -6.81 18.56
CA LEU A 361 9.15 -6.08 18.39
C LEU A 361 8.96 -4.56 18.63
N ALA A 362 7.87 -3.97 18.14
CA ALA A 362 7.57 -2.57 18.38
C ALA A 362 7.30 -2.29 19.87
N LYS A 363 6.60 -3.18 20.58
CA LYS A 363 6.37 -3.10 22.01
C LYS A 363 7.69 -3.14 22.78
N ARG A 364 8.55 -4.14 22.52
CA ARG A 364 9.88 -4.24 23.13
C ARG A 364 10.68 -2.96 22.92
N LEU A 365 10.65 -2.41 21.71
CA LEU A 365 11.35 -1.16 21.41
C LEU A 365 10.76 0.03 22.18
N LYS A 366 9.44 0.19 22.24
CA LYS A 366 8.76 1.25 22.99
C LYS A 366 9.10 1.20 24.48
N GLU A 367 8.98 0.04 25.09
CA GLU A 367 9.28 -0.18 26.51
C GLU A 367 10.76 0.09 26.82
N GLY A 368 11.67 -0.38 25.97
CA GLY A 368 13.09 -0.13 26.11
C GLY A 368 13.43 1.36 25.96
N LEU A 369 12.93 2.03 24.94
CA LEU A 369 13.13 3.48 24.76
C LEU A 369 12.60 4.30 25.94
N ALA A 370 11.42 3.95 26.47
CA ALA A 370 10.82 4.63 27.61
C ALA A 370 11.66 4.50 28.90
N SER A 371 12.50 3.46 29.00
CA SER A 371 13.39 3.26 30.15
C SER A 371 14.67 4.09 30.07
N ILE A 372 15.01 4.66 28.90
CA ILE A 372 16.21 5.47 28.69
C ILE A 372 15.97 6.89 29.17
N ARG A 373 16.76 7.36 30.12
CA ARG A 373 16.65 8.73 30.64
C ARG A 373 16.85 9.76 29.52
N GLY A 374 15.91 10.68 29.37
CA GLY A 374 15.98 11.74 28.33
C GLY A 374 15.33 11.34 27.01
N VAL A 375 14.74 10.15 26.90
CA VAL A 375 13.93 9.72 25.77
C VAL A 375 12.45 9.78 26.14
N THR A 376 11.65 10.36 25.26
CA THR A 376 10.18 10.39 25.35
C THR A 376 9.60 9.66 24.15
N VAL A 377 8.95 8.52 24.37
CA VAL A 377 8.25 7.78 23.31
C VAL A 377 7.00 8.55 22.91
N LYS A 378 6.87 8.86 21.63
CA LYS A 378 5.73 9.59 21.03
C LYS A 378 4.66 8.68 20.47
N THR A 379 4.99 7.45 20.16
CA THR A 379 4.02 6.43 19.75
C THR A 379 3.27 5.92 20.97
N PRO A 380 1.92 5.81 20.91
CA PRO A 380 1.14 5.29 22.03
C PRO A 380 1.65 3.93 22.50
N MET A 381 1.69 3.74 23.83
CA MET A 381 2.02 2.42 24.41
C MET A 381 0.90 1.40 24.16
N ASP A 382 -0.35 1.87 24.04
CA ASP A 382 -1.50 1.03 23.73
C ASP A 382 -1.40 0.43 22.33
N GLU A 383 -1.46 -0.89 22.23
CA GLU A 383 -1.40 -1.64 20.97
C GLU A 383 -2.62 -1.42 20.07
N SER A 384 -3.77 -1.01 20.65
CA SER A 384 -4.95 -0.65 19.85
C SER A 384 -4.74 0.66 19.08
N LEU A 385 -3.84 1.53 19.53
CA LEU A 385 -3.54 2.84 18.98
C LEU A 385 -2.12 2.94 18.39
N SER A 386 -1.41 1.83 18.24
CA SER A 386 -0.07 1.77 17.64
C SER A 386 0.09 0.53 16.75
N ALA A 387 1.07 0.57 15.85
CA ALA A 387 1.42 -0.52 14.94
C ALA A 387 2.96 -0.75 14.95
N GLY A 388 3.55 -1.07 13.81
CA GLY A 388 4.99 -1.33 13.70
C GLY A 388 5.89 -0.09 13.78
N LEU A 389 5.35 1.14 13.57
CA LEU A 389 6.13 2.38 13.67
C LEU A 389 6.32 2.80 15.12
N VAL A 390 7.55 3.17 15.49
CA VAL A 390 7.91 3.69 16.80
C VAL A 390 8.67 5.01 16.63
N CYS A 391 8.12 6.09 17.19
CA CYS A 391 8.70 7.44 17.18
C CYS A 391 9.06 7.86 18.59
N CYS A 392 10.20 8.51 18.77
CA CYS A 392 10.60 9.08 20.05
C CYS A 392 11.31 10.42 19.87
N ASP A 393 11.17 11.28 20.88
CA ASP A 393 11.96 12.49 21.05
C ASP A 393 13.10 12.23 22.02
N VAL A 394 14.26 12.82 21.74
CA VAL A 394 15.45 12.71 22.60
C VAL A 394 15.85 14.12 23.05
N SER A 395 15.74 14.37 24.33
CA SER A 395 16.00 15.67 24.92
C SER A 395 17.38 16.22 24.51
N ARG A 396 17.41 17.47 24.02
CA ARG A 396 18.62 18.21 23.66
C ARG A 396 19.47 17.62 22.54
N ARG A 397 18.96 16.65 21.79
CA ARG A 397 19.63 16.04 20.65
C ARG A 397 18.75 16.11 19.40
N PRO A 398 19.21 16.73 18.30
CA PRO A 398 18.47 16.71 17.04
C PRO A 398 18.34 15.27 16.50
N ALA A 399 17.14 14.89 16.08
CA ALA A 399 16.88 13.54 15.55
C ALA A 399 17.78 13.20 14.35
N ARG A 400 18.12 14.18 13.51
CA ARG A 400 19.03 14.02 12.35
C ARG A 400 20.43 13.61 12.78
N GLU A 401 21.00 14.28 13.79
CA GLU A 401 22.31 13.94 14.35
C GLU A 401 22.32 12.50 14.89
N LEU A 402 21.26 12.13 15.63
CA LEU A 402 21.15 10.78 16.19
C LEU A 402 21.07 9.70 15.09
N VAL A 403 20.34 9.93 14.01
CA VAL A 403 20.25 8.97 12.90
C VAL A 403 21.62 8.75 12.25
N GLU A 404 22.40 9.81 12.05
CA GLU A 404 23.74 9.70 11.49
C GLU A 404 24.68 8.94 12.43
N ARG A 405 24.69 9.26 13.72
CA ARG A 405 25.52 8.59 14.73
C ARG A 405 25.14 7.13 14.94
N LEU A 406 23.83 6.82 14.99
CA LEU A 406 23.34 5.44 15.05
C LEU A 406 23.89 4.60 13.89
N ARG A 407 23.86 5.16 12.67
CA ARG A 407 24.37 4.48 11.48
C ARG A 407 25.91 4.33 11.51
N GLU A 408 26.64 5.39 11.83
CA GLU A 408 28.10 5.41 11.70
C GLU A 408 28.80 4.69 12.84
N GLU A 409 28.39 4.96 14.07
CA GLU A 409 29.03 4.45 15.28
C GLU A 409 28.50 3.05 15.66
N HIS A 410 27.18 2.79 15.48
CA HIS A 410 26.52 1.58 15.97
C HIS A 410 25.99 0.64 14.86
N LYS A 411 26.06 1.05 13.59
CA LYS A 411 25.51 0.29 12.45
C LYS A 411 24.00 0.02 12.58
N VAL A 412 23.27 0.95 13.19
CA VAL A 412 21.80 0.90 13.31
C VAL A 412 21.20 1.91 12.35
N VAL A 413 20.33 1.42 11.44
CA VAL A 413 19.64 2.23 10.44
C VAL A 413 18.26 2.60 10.97
N ALA A 414 18.07 3.86 11.25
CA ALA A 414 16.82 4.51 11.65
C ALA A 414 16.50 5.66 10.71
N SER A 415 15.41 6.40 10.94
CA SER A 415 15.10 7.60 10.16
C SER A 415 14.58 8.74 11.05
N VAL A 416 14.45 9.91 10.44
CA VAL A 416 13.74 11.06 11.01
C VAL A 416 12.33 11.10 10.43
N THR A 417 11.34 11.55 11.20
CA THR A 417 9.99 11.81 10.65
C THR A 417 10.03 13.00 9.70
N PRO A 418 9.41 12.94 8.51
CA PRO A 418 9.48 14.01 7.50
C PRO A 418 8.39 15.08 7.74
N TYR A 419 8.40 15.68 8.91
CA TYR A 419 7.43 16.70 9.36
C TYR A 419 8.15 17.88 10.02
N ALA A 420 7.42 18.97 10.26
CA ALA A 420 7.99 20.15 10.93
C ALA A 420 8.53 19.83 12.33
N THR A 421 7.88 18.94 13.07
CA THR A 421 8.41 18.34 14.29
C THR A 421 9.08 17.03 13.92
N GLU A 422 10.41 16.96 14.16
CA GLU A 422 11.22 15.80 13.82
C GLU A 422 11.38 14.88 15.03
N TYR A 423 11.02 13.61 14.86
CA TYR A 423 11.27 12.55 15.83
C TYR A 423 12.24 11.51 15.26
N LEU A 424 13.02 10.88 16.11
CA LEU A 424 13.74 9.65 15.76
C LEU A 424 12.72 8.53 15.55
N ARG A 425 12.82 7.80 14.43
CA ARG A 425 11.80 6.84 13.99
C ARG A 425 12.42 5.51 13.62
N PHE A 426 11.79 4.46 14.14
CA PHE A 426 12.11 3.05 13.89
C PHE A 426 10.88 2.29 13.41
N GLY A 427 11.10 1.15 12.76
CA GLY A 427 10.04 0.23 12.36
C GLY A 427 10.57 -1.19 12.22
N PRO A 428 10.69 -1.90 13.34
CA PRO A 428 11.01 -3.32 13.31
C PRO A 428 9.90 -4.12 12.63
N SER A 429 10.28 -5.20 11.97
CA SER A 429 9.39 -6.04 11.17
C SER A 429 9.79 -7.50 11.27
N ILE A 430 9.10 -8.37 10.52
CA ILE A 430 9.47 -9.79 10.42
C ILE A 430 10.91 -10.03 9.91
N ALA A 431 11.54 -9.03 9.30
CA ALA A 431 12.94 -9.11 8.88
C ALA A 431 13.93 -8.92 10.06
N ASN A 432 13.44 -8.64 11.27
CA ASN A 432 14.25 -8.38 12.45
C ASN A 432 14.08 -9.43 13.52
N GLN A 433 15.13 -9.56 14.35
CA GLN A 433 15.15 -10.35 15.58
C GLN A 433 15.07 -9.44 16.82
N GLU A 434 14.80 -10.03 17.98
CA GLU A 434 14.82 -9.28 19.26
C GLU A 434 16.19 -8.66 19.55
N ALA A 435 17.27 -9.39 19.22
CA ALA A 435 18.63 -8.90 19.33
C ALA A 435 18.89 -7.62 18.51
N ASP A 436 18.20 -7.43 17.38
CA ASP A 436 18.31 -6.19 16.60
C ASP A 436 17.71 -5.01 17.37
N VAL A 437 16.57 -5.26 18.02
CA VAL A 437 15.91 -4.24 18.86
C VAL A 437 16.79 -3.91 20.08
N ASP A 438 17.36 -4.92 20.74
CA ASP A 438 18.24 -4.72 21.90
C ASP A 438 19.47 -3.91 21.51
N ARG A 439 20.11 -4.25 20.40
CA ARG A 439 21.24 -3.50 19.87
C ARG A 439 20.89 -2.04 19.55
N ALA A 440 19.69 -1.78 19.03
CA ALA A 440 19.23 -0.41 18.80
C ALA A 440 19.00 0.35 20.11
N LEU A 441 18.45 -0.29 21.13
CA LEU A 441 18.26 0.30 22.46
C LEU A 441 19.58 0.65 23.12
N GLU A 442 20.57 -0.26 23.10
CA GLU A 442 21.93 0.00 23.60
C GLU A 442 22.59 1.18 22.88
N ALA A 443 22.43 1.24 21.55
CA ALA A 443 22.95 2.33 20.75
C ALA A 443 22.32 3.68 21.13
N VAL A 444 21.00 3.75 21.27
CA VAL A 444 20.30 4.97 21.70
C VAL A 444 20.76 5.36 23.11
N ALA A 445 20.82 4.42 24.05
CA ALA A 445 21.25 4.69 25.43
C ALA A 445 22.66 5.26 25.48
N SER A 446 23.61 4.73 24.69
CA SER A 446 24.99 5.22 24.63
C SER A 446 25.10 6.62 24.06
N LEU A 447 24.22 7.02 23.12
CA LEU A 447 24.20 8.33 22.51
C LEU A 447 23.53 9.41 23.38
N VAL A 448 22.73 9.01 24.36
CA VAL A 448 21.98 9.90 25.26
C VAL A 448 22.72 10.09 26.59
N ALA A 449 23.56 9.13 27.00
CA ALA A 449 24.40 9.22 28.19
C ALA A 449 25.41 10.37 28.05
#